data_87fa0cdf6fc99a31ae3445270c251d46
#
_entry.id   87fa0cdf6fc99a31ae3445270c251d46
#
_cell.length_a   1.000
_cell.length_b   1.000
_cell.length_c   1.000
_cell.angle_alpha   90.00
_cell.angle_beta   90.00
_cell.angle_gamma   90.00
#
_symmetry.space_group_name_H-M   'P 1'
#
loop_
_entity.id
_entity.type
_entity.pdbx_description
1 polymer ?
#
loop_
_entity_poly.entity_id
_entity_poly.type
_entity_poly.pdbx_seq_one_letter_code
_entity_poly.pdbx_strand_id
1 'polypeptide(L)'
;SENNGVFSASASNLQPNEMMTIYVGFEKGVVHEPVVKETTLSHILSWLDKMGLWFMNLIIIVPLYFYYITTWRKHGKNLPKPIAIPQFTPPNYMSPASVGMIHYEAFDFSLISTSIINLAVKGFLRIEEVERKGVFSFGAKDYNLVKLKDAESNLTSEEAIVLNELFVESNEVSLGGKYNSKVQKMMVSFQSDLQLQHKKTLSEGQNLKFKILPWIVLILYLVLLFYYGSKVSLELFFIFALFSIPTLVGITLLLAIIGAIRKKKQRNRNTISLSVALIVGVIGVFYNSPSHLLTTTTIAVFTGLLFVLLGHILYLYLIVRPGKDKLQMQADIEGLKIYISLAEEKQ
;
A
#
# COMPACT_ATOMS: atom_id res chain seq x y z
N SER A 1 12.06 35.63 -61.63
CA SER A 1 12.99 36.01 -62.70
C SER A 1 14.42 35.72 -62.21
N GLU A 2 15.24 35.19 -63.12
CA GLU A 2 16.66 34.97 -62.93
C GLU A 2 17.45 36.08 -63.62
N ASN A 3 18.37 36.69 -62.92
CA ASN A 3 19.26 37.67 -63.51
C ASN A 3 20.68 37.50 -62.88
N ASN A 4 21.68 37.15 -63.70
CA ASN A 4 23.08 36.91 -63.26
C ASN A 4 23.22 35.92 -62.07
N GLY A 5 22.48 34.81 -62.09
CA GLY A 5 22.56 33.80 -61.03
C GLY A 5 21.82 34.18 -59.74
N VAL A 6 21.11 35.29 -59.74
CA VAL A 6 20.27 35.72 -58.63
C VAL A 6 18.80 35.44 -58.94
N PHE A 7 18.16 34.61 -58.16
CA PHE A 7 16.72 34.35 -58.26
C PHE A 7 16.00 35.35 -57.37
N SER A 8 15.12 36.14 -57.97
CA SER A 8 14.25 37.08 -57.26
C SER A 8 12.78 36.78 -57.51
N ALA A 9 12.02 36.79 -56.47
CA ALA A 9 10.56 36.67 -56.49
C ALA A 9 9.94 37.71 -55.58
N SER A 10 8.88 38.37 -56.03
CA SER A 10 8.13 39.33 -55.21
C SER A 10 6.64 39.05 -55.36
N ALA A 11 5.95 39.17 -54.27
CA ALA A 11 4.50 39.12 -54.24
C ALA A 11 3.98 40.39 -53.55
N SER A 12 2.97 41.04 -54.16
CA SER A 12 2.30 42.24 -53.63
C SER A 12 0.86 41.89 -53.24
N ASN A 13 0.29 42.59 -52.29
CA ASN A 13 -1.10 42.45 -51.86
C ASN A 13 -1.42 41.08 -51.18
N LEU A 14 -0.49 40.48 -50.46
CA LEU A 14 -0.79 39.29 -49.65
C LEU A 14 -1.79 39.65 -48.55
N GLN A 15 -2.85 38.81 -48.45
CA GLN A 15 -3.84 38.92 -47.37
C GLN A 15 -3.28 38.40 -46.06
N PRO A 16 -3.85 38.77 -44.89
CA PRO A 16 -3.47 38.19 -43.64
C PRO A 16 -3.54 36.62 -43.68
N ASN A 17 -2.47 35.94 -43.31
CA ASN A 17 -2.24 34.50 -43.40
C ASN A 17 -1.93 33.91 -44.77
N GLU A 18 -1.72 34.73 -45.84
CA GLU A 18 -1.14 34.30 -47.10
C GLU A 18 0.38 34.36 -47.04
N MET A 19 1.06 33.35 -47.59
CA MET A 19 2.50 33.30 -47.66
C MET A 19 2.96 32.98 -49.08
N MET A 20 4.12 33.50 -49.45
CA MET A 20 4.74 33.16 -50.71
C MET A 20 5.74 32.04 -50.51
N THR A 21 5.58 30.93 -51.25
CA THR A 21 6.52 29.83 -51.24
C THR A 21 7.29 29.79 -52.54
N ILE A 22 8.60 29.74 -52.47
CA ILE A 22 9.49 29.68 -53.63
C ILE A 22 10.15 28.31 -53.67
N TYR A 23 10.01 27.63 -54.79
CA TYR A 23 10.73 26.38 -55.06
C TYR A 23 11.90 26.66 -56.02
N VAL A 24 13.13 26.42 -55.57
CA VAL A 24 14.33 26.52 -56.41
C VAL A 24 14.85 25.11 -56.61
N GLY A 25 14.75 24.65 -57.88
CA GLY A 25 15.34 23.39 -58.34
C GLY A 25 16.75 23.59 -58.83
N PHE A 26 17.67 22.76 -58.42
CA PHE A 26 19.04 22.70 -58.96
C PHE A 26 19.40 21.25 -59.30
N GLU A 27 20.32 21.07 -60.21
CA GLU A 27 20.77 19.75 -60.64
C GLU A 27 21.38 18.96 -59.48
N LYS A 28 21.14 17.65 -59.47
CA LYS A 28 21.68 16.75 -58.45
C LYS A 28 23.21 16.74 -58.53
N GLY A 29 23.88 17.13 -57.45
CA GLY A 29 25.33 17.19 -57.32
C GLY A 29 25.89 18.63 -57.25
N VAL A 30 25.07 19.68 -57.52
CA VAL A 30 25.49 21.09 -57.38
C VAL A 30 25.68 21.47 -55.89
N VAL A 31 24.81 20.90 -55.03
CA VAL A 31 24.93 21.05 -53.55
C VAL A 31 25.47 19.75 -52.98
N HIS A 32 26.69 19.78 -52.45
CA HIS A 32 27.21 18.65 -51.68
C HIS A 32 26.61 18.68 -50.30
N GLU A 33 26.10 17.54 -49.86
CA GLU A 33 25.70 17.39 -48.47
C GLU A 33 26.92 17.64 -47.57
N PRO A 34 26.78 18.44 -46.51
CA PRO A 34 27.88 18.66 -45.59
C PRO A 34 28.29 17.32 -44.98
N VAL A 35 29.47 16.83 -45.32
CA VAL A 35 30.04 15.64 -44.68
C VAL A 35 30.35 16.03 -43.25
N VAL A 36 29.46 15.72 -42.35
CA VAL A 36 29.71 15.81 -40.92
C VAL A 36 30.80 14.78 -40.61
N LYS A 37 32.02 15.25 -40.45
CA LYS A 37 33.14 14.38 -39.96
C LYS A 37 32.77 13.94 -38.55
N GLU A 38 32.21 12.75 -38.44
CA GLU A 38 31.97 12.16 -37.15
C GLU A 38 33.32 11.94 -36.47
N THR A 39 33.57 12.72 -35.46
CA THR A 39 34.77 12.54 -34.62
C THR A 39 34.49 11.42 -33.62
N THR A 40 35.56 10.72 -33.17
CA THR A 40 35.43 9.70 -32.12
C THR A 40 34.66 10.23 -30.88
N LEU A 41 34.82 11.53 -30.60
CA LEU A 41 34.14 12.20 -29.53
C LEU A 41 32.60 12.30 -29.77
N SER A 42 32.17 12.60 -31.02
CA SER A 42 30.74 12.66 -31.35
C SER A 42 30.10 11.28 -31.28
N HIS A 43 30.80 10.22 -31.64
CA HIS A 43 30.33 8.83 -31.44
C HIS A 43 30.19 8.48 -29.95
N ILE A 44 31.15 8.84 -29.12
CA ILE A 44 31.08 8.62 -27.66
C ILE A 44 29.93 9.41 -27.06
N LEU A 45 29.76 10.68 -27.43
CA LEU A 45 28.67 11.52 -26.92
C LEU A 45 27.29 11.01 -27.33
N SER A 46 27.15 10.59 -28.61
CA SER A 46 25.87 10.01 -29.08
C SER A 46 25.55 8.66 -28.42
N TRP A 47 26.59 7.86 -28.15
CA TRP A 47 26.46 6.61 -27.41
C TRP A 47 26.07 6.87 -25.93
N LEU A 48 26.71 7.84 -25.28
CA LEU A 48 26.38 8.26 -23.91
C LEU A 48 24.97 8.82 -23.82
N ASP A 49 24.50 9.56 -24.82
CA ASP A 49 23.13 10.09 -24.88
C ASP A 49 22.10 8.95 -25.00
N LYS A 50 22.34 7.97 -25.86
CA LYS A 50 21.52 6.76 -25.99
C LYS A 50 21.51 5.88 -24.75
N MET A 51 22.64 5.75 -24.07
CA MET A 51 22.83 4.89 -22.91
C MET A 51 22.67 5.63 -21.56
N GLY A 52 22.55 6.96 -21.58
CA GLY A 52 22.52 7.78 -20.38
C GLY A 52 21.47 7.36 -19.36
N LEU A 53 20.28 6.99 -19.81
CA LEU A 53 19.20 6.49 -18.94
C LEU A 53 19.53 5.12 -18.31
N TRP A 54 20.21 4.25 -19.04
CA TRP A 54 20.68 2.97 -18.49
C TRP A 54 21.73 3.18 -17.39
N PHE A 55 22.68 4.08 -17.61
CA PHE A 55 23.67 4.45 -16.59
C PHE A 55 23.02 5.12 -15.38
N MET A 56 22.07 6.03 -15.60
CA MET A 56 21.30 6.66 -14.54
C MET A 56 20.56 5.60 -13.70
N ASN A 57 19.89 4.65 -14.34
CA ASN A 57 19.23 3.54 -13.65
C ASN A 57 20.23 2.75 -12.80
N LEU A 58 21.37 2.41 -13.33
CA LEU A 58 22.40 1.63 -12.63
C LEU A 58 22.94 2.39 -11.41
N ILE A 59 23.24 3.70 -11.57
CA ILE A 59 23.75 4.56 -10.50
C ILE A 59 22.72 4.69 -9.35
N ILE A 60 21.43 4.65 -9.63
CA ILE A 60 20.38 4.76 -8.60
C ILE A 60 20.05 3.38 -8.02
N ILE A 61 19.85 2.38 -8.87
CA ILE A 61 19.36 1.05 -8.45
C ILE A 61 20.41 0.32 -7.61
N VAL A 62 21.68 0.35 -8.00
CA VAL A 62 22.73 -0.42 -7.30
C VAL A 62 22.91 0.04 -5.85
N PRO A 63 23.11 1.36 -5.56
CA PRO A 63 23.19 1.82 -4.16
C PRO A 63 21.88 1.60 -3.37
N LEU A 64 20.72 1.74 -4.03
CA LEU A 64 19.43 1.51 -3.41
C LEU A 64 19.27 0.05 -2.95
N TYR A 65 19.59 -0.92 -3.81
CA TYR A 65 19.56 -2.34 -3.46
C TYR A 65 20.63 -2.71 -2.42
N PHE A 66 21.80 -2.10 -2.49
CA PHE A 66 22.82 -2.26 -1.45
C PHE A 66 22.30 -1.78 -0.07
N TYR A 67 21.64 -0.62 -0.04
CA TYR A 67 20.97 -0.13 1.16
C TYR A 67 19.88 -1.12 1.63
N TYR A 68 19.05 -1.64 0.74
CA TYR A 68 18.01 -2.62 1.09
C TYR A 68 18.59 -3.88 1.72
N ILE A 69 19.62 -4.45 1.12
CA ILE A 69 20.26 -5.67 1.62
C ILE A 69 20.93 -5.43 2.97
N THR A 70 21.66 -4.35 3.13
CA THR A 70 22.40 -4.06 4.37
C THR A 70 21.46 -3.76 5.54
N THR A 71 20.43 -2.93 5.32
CA THR A 71 19.44 -2.61 6.36
C THR A 71 18.56 -3.80 6.70
N TRP A 72 18.15 -4.59 5.71
CA TRP A 72 17.41 -5.83 5.95
C TRP A 72 18.23 -6.84 6.75
N ARG A 73 19.49 -7.05 6.41
CA ARG A 73 20.37 -7.96 7.16
C ARG A 73 20.51 -7.58 8.63
N LYS A 74 20.58 -6.26 8.93
CA LYS A 74 20.75 -5.75 10.28
C LYS A 74 19.43 -5.68 11.07
N HIS A 75 18.34 -5.27 10.42
CA HIS A 75 17.11 -4.87 11.10
C HIS A 75 15.85 -5.62 10.65
N GLY A 76 15.88 -6.31 9.51
CA GLY A 76 14.73 -7.02 8.94
C GLY A 76 14.72 -8.53 9.19
N LYS A 77 15.83 -9.15 9.60
CA LYS A 77 15.86 -10.59 9.89
C LYS A 77 14.95 -10.94 11.05
N ASN A 78 14.11 -11.94 10.86
CA ASN A 78 13.23 -12.43 11.92
C ASN A 78 14.03 -12.92 13.13
N LEU A 79 13.52 -12.60 14.29
CA LEU A 79 14.02 -13.15 15.56
C LEU A 79 13.49 -14.59 15.72
N PRO A 80 14.24 -15.47 16.44
CA PRO A 80 13.72 -16.77 16.80
C PRO A 80 12.42 -16.60 17.59
N LYS A 81 11.40 -17.39 17.27
CA LYS A 81 10.14 -17.38 18.01
C LYS A 81 10.36 -18.03 19.38
N PRO A 82 9.91 -17.38 20.46
CA PRO A 82 9.89 -18.01 21.78
C PRO A 82 9.01 -19.27 21.77
N ILE A 83 9.32 -20.21 22.65
CA ILE A 83 8.52 -21.44 22.81
C ILE A 83 7.23 -21.08 23.54
N ALA A 84 6.09 -21.48 23.00
CA ALA A 84 4.81 -21.32 23.67
C ALA A 84 4.69 -22.37 24.79
N ILE A 85 4.59 -21.92 26.02
CA ILE A 85 4.40 -22.77 27.20
C ILE A 85 2.94 -22.60 27.65
N PRO A 86 2.18 -23.70 27.92
CA PRO A 86 0.80 -23.60 28.40
C PRO A 86 0.68 -22.67 29.60
N GLN A 87 -0.24 -21.71 29.56
CA GLN A 87 -0.45 -20.71 30.62
C GLN A 87 -1.94 -20.69 31.02
N PHE A 88 -2.21 -20.54 32.31
CA PHE A 88 -3.57 -20.50 32.88
C PHE A 88 -4.19 -19.11 32.84
N THR A 89 -3.35 -18.06 32.76
CA THR A 89 -3.77 -16.66 32.79
C THR A 89 -3.30 -15.94 31.55
N PRO A 90 -4.07 -14.94 31.07
CA PRO A 90 -3.64 -14.11 29.96
C PRO A 90 -2.36 -13.34 30.33
N PRO A 91 -1.46 -13.08 29.35
CA PRO A 91 -0.23 -12.33 29.60
C PRO A 91 -0.56 -10.96 30.19
N ASN A 92 0.20 -10.56 31.21
CA ASN A 92 0.02 -9.29 31.93
C ASN A 92 -1.44 -9.03 32.43
N TYR A 93 -2.22 -10.06 32.67
CA TYR A 93 -3.65 -9.96 33.07
C TYR A 93 -4.48 -9.10 32.10
N MET A 94 -4.14 -9.13 30.83
CA MET A 94 -4.85 -8.38 29.78
C MET A 94 -6.31 -8.80 29.68
N SER A 95 -7.16 -7.85 29.30
CA SER A 95 -8.55 -8.15 28.94
C SER A 95 -8.60 -9.07 27.70
N PRO A 96 -9.70 -9.83 27.52
CA PRO A 96 -9.88 -10.65 26.31
C PRO A 96 -9.82 -9.85 25.02
N ALA A 97 -10.29 -8.58 25.01
CA ALA A 97 -10.18 -7.70 23.86
C ALA A 97 -8.70 -7.33 23.55
N SER A 98 -7.91 -7.03 24.59
CA SER A 98 -6.48 -6.75 24.45
C SER A 98 -5.70 -7.95 23.94
N VAL A 99 -5.99 -9.15 24.45
CA VAL A 99 -5.43 -10.41 23.93
C VAL A 99 -5.75 -10.61 22.46
N GLY A 100 -7.03 -10.40 22.09
CA GLY A 100 -7.46 -10.49 20.69
C GLY A 100 -6.79 -9.46 19.78
N MET A 101 -6.62 -8.21 20.24
CA MET A 101 -5.95 -7.16 19.50
C MET A 101 -4.50 -7.52 19.14
N ILE A 102 -3.76 -8.10 20.10
CA ILE A 102 -2.38 -8.55 19.88
C ILE A 102 -2.34 -9.81 19.01
N HIS A 103 -3.28 -10.73 19.22
CA HIS A 103 -3.36 -11.96 18.44
C HIS A 103 -3.65 -11.71 16.96
N TYR A 104 -4.61 -10.84 16.67
CA TYR A 104 -4.98 -10.49 15.29
C TYR A 104 -4.06 -9.43 14.68
N GLU A 105 -3.23 -8.77 15.47
CA GLU A 105 -2.38 -7.63 15.07
C GLU A 105 -3.17 -6.46 14.45
N ALA A 106 -4.47 -6.44 14.63
CA ALA A 106 -5.38 -5.44 14.10
C ALA A 106 -6.68 -5.43 14.91
N PHE A 107 -7.36 -4.29 14.87
CA PHE A 107 -8.72 -4.20 15.42
C PHE A 107 -9.70 -5.03 14.57
N ASP A 108 -10.55 -5.79 15.27
CA ASP A 108 -11.70 -6.50 14.70
C ASP A 108 -12.92 -6.19 15.56
N PHE A 109 -14.09 -6.02 14.93
CA PHE A 109 -15.32 -5.69 15.66
C PHE A 109 -15.74 -6.78 16.65
N SER A 110 -15.31 -8.01 16.46
CA SER A 110 -15.53 -9.10 17.43
C SER A 110 -14.92 -8.82 18.81
N LEU A 111 -13.91 -7.94 18.89
CA LEU A 111 -13.29 -7.55 20.17
C LEU A 111 -14.25 -6.77 21.07
N ILE A 112 -15.17 -6.00 20.48
CA ILE A 112 -16.22 -5.31 21.23
C ILE A 112 -17.18 -6.33 21.84
N SER A 113 -17.64 -7.30 21.06
CA SER A 113 -18.48 -8.37 21.54
C SER A 113 -17.82 -9.18 22.66
N THR A 114 -16.52 -9.45 22.50
CA THR A 114 -15.70 -10.13 23.52
C THR A 114 -15.64 -9.34 24.82
N SER A 115 -15.50 -8.01 24.73
CA SER A 115 -15.50 -7.11 25.89
C SER A 115 -16.85 -7.07 26.60
N ILE A 116 -17.95 -7.01 25.82
CA ILE A 116 -19.33 -7.06 26.36
C ILE A 116 -19.57 -8.38 27.11
N ILE A 117 -19.16 -9.51 26.51
CA ILE A 117 -19.27 -10.82 27.19
C ILE A 117 -18.44 -10.84 28.47
N ASN A 118 -17.23 -10.32 28.45
CA ASN A 118 -16.37 -10.27 29.64
C ASN A 118 -16.97 -9.41 30.76
N LEU A 119 -17.60 -8.27 30.42
CA LEU A 119 -18.34 -7.43 31.37
C LEU A 119 -19.54 -8.16 31.95
N ALA A 120 -20.23 -8.99 31.17
CA ALA A 120 -21.30 -9.82 31.65
C ALA A 120 -20.79 -10.90 32.64
N VAL A 121 -19.71 -11.57 32.32
CA VAL A 121 -19.02 -12.55 33.19
C VAL A 121 -18.57 -11.90 34.51
N LYS A 122 -18.07 -10.67 34.45
CA LYS A 122 -17.70 -9.89 35.65
C LYS A 122 -18.89 -9.34 36.42
N GLY A 123 -20.15 -9.49 35.92
CA GLY A 123 -21.38 -9.07 36.58
C GLY A 123 -21.66 -7.57 36.52
N PHE A 124 -21.06 -6.84 35.55
CA PHE A 124 -21.34 -5.41 35.32
C PHE A 124 -22.53 -5.17 34.43
N LEU A 125 -22.85 -6.11 33.54
CA LEU A 125 -24.03 -6.04 32.67
C LEU A 125 -24.66 -7.42 32.50
N ARG A 126 -25.93 -7.44 32.03
CA ARG A 126 -26.68 -8.64 31.66
C ARG A 126 -27.01 -8.55 30.17
N ILE A 127 -26.88 -9.65 29.47
CA ILE A 127 -27.25 -9.79 28.07
C ILE A 127 -28.56 -10.54 27.99
N GLU A 128 -29.60 -9.92 27.44
CA GLU A 128 -30.91 -10.51 27.25
C GLU A 128 -31.17 -10.72 25.77
N GLU A 129 -31.57 -11.92 25.39
CA GLU A 129 -31.96 -12.25 24.03
C GLU A 129 -33.41 -11.88 23.81
N VAL A 130 -33.73 -11.14 22.75
CA VAL A 130 -35.06 -10.69 22.39
C VAL A 130 -35.36 -11.10 20.96
N GLU A 131 -36.52 -11.73 20.74
CA GLU A 131 -36.93 -12.07 19.38
C GLU A 131 -37.24 -10.80 18.58
N ARG A 132 -36.67 -10.70 17.39
CA ARG A 132 -36.95 -9.58 16.48
C ARG A 132 -38.35 -9.68 15.93
N LYS A 133 -39.22 -8.74 16.27
CA LYS A 133 -40.58 -8.63 15.72
C LYS A 133 -40.55 -7.99 14.34
N GLY A 134 -40.89 -8.73 13.29
CA GLY A 134 -41.00 -8.22 11.92
C GLY A 134 -41.40 -9.30 10.92
N VAL A 135 -42.11 -8.90 9.86
CA VAL A 135 -42.69 -9.82 8.85
C VAL A 135 -41.60 -10.61 8.07
N PHE A 136 -40.35 -10.14 8.05
CA PHE A 136 -39.20 -10.77 7.37
C PHE A 136 -38.08 -11.20 8.33
N SER A 137 -38.34 -11.28 9.65
CA SER A 137 -37.29 -11.55 10.65
C SER A 137 -37.27 -13.01 11.08
N PHE A 138 -37.36 -13.97 10.17
CA PHE A 138 -37.35 -15.40 10.45
C PHE A 138 -36.15 -15.79 11.34
N GLY A 139 -36.44 -15.97 12.68
CA GLY A 139 -35.41 -16.43 13.63
C GLY A 139 -34.28 -15.44 13.94
N ALA A 140 -34.38 -14.19 13.48
CA ALA A 140 -33.38 -13.16 13.82
C ALA A 140 -33.56 -12.73 15.28
N LYS A 141 -32.47 -12.69 16.03
CA LYS A 141 -32.42 -12.32 17.45
C LYS A 141 -31.77 -10.96 17.60
N ASP A 142 -32.34 -10.14 18.44
CA ASP A 142 -31.73 -8.90 18.92
C ASP A 142 -31.28 -9.12 20.38
N TYR A 143 -30.32 -8.32 20.83
CA TYR A 143 -29.77 -8.43 22.16
C TYR A 143 -29.99 -7.12 22.91
N ASN A 144 -30.55 -7.19 24.13
CA ASN A 144 -30.59 -6.06 25.03
C ASN A 144 -29.48 -6.20 26.06
N LEU A 145 -28.75 -5.12 26.27
CA LEU A 145 -27.75 -5.00 27.31
C LEU A 145 -28.38 -4.22 28.48
N VAL A 146 -28.34 -4.80 29.66
CA VAL A 146 -28.83 -4.18 30.90
C VAL A 146 -27.66 -3.95 31.83
N LYS A 147 -27.42 -2.69 32.20
CA LYS A 147 -26.39 -2.31 33.15
C LYS A 147 -26.77 -2.73 34.56
N LEU A 148 -25.90 -3.46 35.26
CA LEU A 148 -26.10 -3.91 36.65
C LEU A 148 -25.28 -3.09 37.63
N LYS A 149 -24.10 -2.62 37.25
CA LYS A 149 -23.16 -1.86 38.09
C LYS A 149 -22.50 -0.74 37.31
N ASP A 150 -22.07 0.30 38.00
CA ASP A 150 -21.22 1.35 37.43
C ASP A 150 -19.80 0.85 37.23
N ALA A 151 -19.03 1.58 36.36
CA ALA A 151 -17.65 1.26 36.11
C ALA A 151 -16.82 1.43 37.39
N GLU A 152 -16.10 0.40 37.77
CA GLU A 152 -15.20 0.37 38.91
C GLU A 152 -13.74 0.48 38.45
N SER A 153 -12.83 0.82 39.37
CA SER A 153 -11.40 0.98 39.09
C SER A 153 -10.66 -0.31 38.68
N ASN A 154 -11.32 -1.46 38.80
CA ASN A 154 -10.79 -2.78 38.42
C ASN A 154 -11.05 -3.14 36.94
N LEU A 155 -11.77 -2.28 36.20
CA LEU A 155 -12.00 -2.44 34.79
C LEU A 155 -10.87 -1.84 33.97
N THR A 156 -10.61 -2.45 32.83
CA THR A 156 -9.72 -1.86 31.83
C THR A 156 -10.36 -0.64 31.18
N SER A 157 -9.56 0.27 30.58
CA SER A 157 -10.13 1.51 30.05
C SER A 157 -11.12 1.26 28.90
N GLU A 158 -10.88 0.28 28.05
CA GLU A 158 -11.80 -0.10 26.99
C GLU A 158 -13.11 -0.70 27.53
N GLU A 159 -13.07 -1.46 28.65
CA GLU A 159 -14.26 -1.97 29.31
C GLU A 159 -15.07 -0.85 29.95
N ALA A 160 -14.40 0.11 30.58
CA ALA A 160 -15.05 1.29 31.15
C ALA A 160 -15.71 2.15 30.06
N ILE A 161 -15.11 2.29 28.88
CA ILE A 161 -15.70 2.97 27.73
C ILE A 161 -17.02 2.30 27.33
N VAL A 162 -17.08 0.98 27.25
CA VAL A 162 -18.33 0.26 26.92
C VAL A 162 -19.44 0.63 27.91
N LEU A 163 -19.19 0.59 29.21
CA LEU A 163 -20.19 0.94 30.22
C LEU A 163 -20.57 2.42 30.22
N ASN A 164 -19.58 3.30 30.13
CA ASN A 164 -19.82 4.74 30.25
C ASN A 164 -20.48 5.35 29.02
N GLU A 165 -20.16 4.85 27.81
CA GLU A 165 -20.70 5.45 26.58
C GLU A 165 -22.04 4.81 26.14
N LEU A 166 -22.26 3.52 26.40
CA LEU A 166 -23.54 2.90 26.07
C LEU A 166 -24.66 3.33 27.01
N PHE A 167 -24.39 3.46 28.31
CA PHE A 167 -25.39 3.64 29.35
C PHE A 167 -25.43 5.07 29.90
N VAL A 168 -25.20 6.09 29.06
CA VAL A 168 -25.23 7.52 29.49
C VAL A 168 -26.64 7.97 29.94
N GLU A 169 -27.67 7.55 29.23
CA GLU A 169 -29.02 8.05 29.44
C GLU A 169 -30.01 6.98 29.92
N SER A 170 -29.68 5.71 29.83
CA SER A 170 -30.52 4.58 30.15
C SER A 170 -29.67 3.42 30.63
N ASN A 171 -30.19 2.66 31.56
CA ASN A 171 -29.59 1.41 32.02
C ASN A 171 -29.83 0.24 31.04
N GLU A 172 -30.53 0.46 29.94
CA GLU A 172 -30.81 -0.54 28.93
C GLU A 172 -30.47 -0.01 27.54
N VAL A 173 -29.81 -0.83 26.73
CA VAL A 173 -29.44 -0.52 25.33
C VAL A 173 -29.72 -1.74 24.47
N SER A 174 -30.53 -1.55 23.42
CA SER A 174 -30.79 -2.61 22.44
C SER A 174 -29.73 -2.62 21.35
N LEU A 175 -29.13 -3.77 21.10
CA LEU A 175 -28.21 -4.05 20.00
C LEU A 175 -28.98 -4.82 18.92
N GLY A 176 -29.47 -4.13 17.91
CA GLY A 176 -30.15 -4.77 16.78
C GLY A 176 -30.91 -3.81 15.89
N GLY A 177 -30.94 -4.12 14.61
CA GLY A 177 -31.86 -3.63 13.59
C GLY A 177 -31.87 -2.15 13.23
N LYS A 178 -31.59 -1.24 14.13
CA LYS A 178 -31.60 0.22 13.88
C LYS A 178 -30.25 0.86 14.22
N TYR A 179 -29.91 1.87 13.45
CA TYR A 179 -28.76 2.71 13.74
C TYR A 179 -28.90 3.35 15.14
N ASN A 180 -27.84 3.22 15.93
CA ASN A 180 -27.73 3.83 17.24
C ASN A 180 -26.43 4.62 17.35
N SER A 181 -26.54 5.94 17.45
CA SER A 181 -25.39 6.86 17.51
C SER A 181 -24.49 6.63 18.72
N LYS A 182 -25.06 6.17 19.86
CA LYS A 182 -24.31 5.83 21.09
C LYS A 182 -23.42 4.62 20.85
N VAL A 183 -23.96 3.58 20.21
CA VAL A 183 -23.20 2.39 19.85
C VAL A 183 -22.07 2.75 18.90
N GLN A 184 -22.32 3.60 17.91
CA GLN A 184 -21.28 4.05 16.98
C GLN A 184 -20.19 4.84 17.69
N LYS A 185 -20.56 5.78 18.57
CA LYS A 185 -19.59 6.57 19.34
C LYS A 185 -18.73 5.65 20.22
N MET A 186 -19.37 4.77 21.00
CA MET A 186 -18.67 3.79 21.83
C MET A 186 -17.71 2.93 20.99
N MET A 187 -18.11 2.45 19.81
CA MET A 187 -17.24 1.66 18.93
C MET A 187 -15.98 2.41 18.50
N VAL A 188 -16.11 3.70 18.17
CA VAL A 188 -14.97 4.56 17.77
C VAL A 188 -14.05 4.81 18.96
N SER A 189 -14.60 5.16 20.13
CA SER A 189 -13.82 5.38 21.36
C SER A 189 -13.10 4.10 21.80
N PHE A 190 -13.80 2.96 21.80
CA PHE A 190 -13.23 1.66 22.13
C PHE A 190 -12.08 1.28 21.19
N GLN A 191 -12.29 1.42 19.89
CA GLN A 191 -11.24 1.15 18.89
C GLN A 191 -10.01 2.05 19.11
N SER A 192 -10.24 3.35 19.31
CA SER A 192 -9.17 4.33 19.51
C SER A 192 -8.38 4.03 20.77
N ASP A 193 -9.05 3.75 21.87
CA ASP A 193 -8.42 3.45 23.16
C ASP A 193 -7.61 2.15 23.09
N LEU A 194 -8.18 1.08 22.59
CA LEU A 194 -7.51 -0.21 22.46
C LEU A 194 -6.28 -0.13 21.53
N GLN A 195 -6.37 0.66 20.45
CA GLN A 195 -5.22 0.92 19.58
C GLN A 195 -4.13 1.73 20.27
N LEU A 196 -4.49 2.72 21.09
CA LEU A 196 -3.54 3.54 21.84
C LEU A 196 -2.81 2.72 22.89
N GLN A 197 -3.53 1.89 23.66
CA GLN A 197 -2.94 1.01 24.66
C GLN A 197 -1.84 0.10 24.07
N HIS A 198 -2.12 -0.50 22.91
CA HIS A 198 -1.23 -1.47 22.27
C HIS A 198 -0.37 -0.90 21.15
N LYS A 199 -0.39 0.44 20.92
CA LYS A 199 0.36 1.10 19.85
C LYS A 199 1.84 0.77 19.87
N LYS A 200 2.47 0.81 21.04
CA LYS A 200 3.91 0.52 21.20
C LYS A 200 4.22 -0.92 20.78
N THR A 201 3.49 -1.88 21.30
CA THR A 201 3.68 -3.31 21.00
C THR A 201 3.41 -3.64 19.54
N LEU A 202 2.35 -3.08 18.96
CA LEU A 202 1.97 -3.32 17.56
C LEU A 202 2.90 -2.61 16.58
N SER A 203 3.46 -1.45 16.95
CA SER A 203 4.42 -0.72 16.10
C SER A 203 5.86 -1.19 16.27
N GLU A 204 6.14 -1.99 17.29
CA GLU A 204 7.47 -2.54 17.52
C GLU A 204 7.95 -3.35 16.32
N GLY A 205 9.14 -3.00 15.82
CA GLY A 205 9.76 -3.68 14.68
C GLY A 205 9.24 -3.27 13.30
N GLN A 206 8.35 -2.27 13.19
CA GLN A 206 7.95 -1.71 11.89
C GLN A 206 9.09 -0.99 11.16
N ASN A 207 10.16 -0.64 11.86
CA ASN A 207 11.38 -0.07 11.32
C ASN A 207 11.15 1.17 10.41
N LEU A 208 10.19 2.04 10.78
CA LEU A 208 9.74 3.18 9.97
C LEU A 208 10.89 4.09 9.53
N LYS A 209 11.88 4.34 10.39
CA LYS A 209 13.04 5.18 10.07
C LYS A 209 13.83 4.71 8.84
N PHE A 210 13.89 3.42 8.59
CA PHE A 210 14.59 2.87 7.43
C PHE A 210 13.76 2.91 6.15
N LYS A 211 12.47 3.24 6.23
CA LYS A 211 11.58 3.37 5.08
C LYS A 211 11.63 4.77 4.48
N ILE A 212 12.11 5.79 5.21
CA ILE A 212 12.11 7.19 4.79
C ILE A 212 13.02 7.38 3.57
N LEU A 213 14.28 6.94 3.64
CA LEU A 213 15.24 7.08 2.56
C LEU A 213 14.78 6.45 1.24
N PRO A 214 14.28 5.21 1.22
CA PRO A 214 13.68 4.61 0.02
C PRO A 214 12.55 5.45 -0.62
N TRP A 215 11.67 6.04 0.19
CA TRP A 215 10.61 6.91 -0.32
C TRP A 215 11.17 8.19 -0.95
N ILE A 216 12.20 8.80 -0.33
CA ILE A 216 12.86 9.99 -0.89
C ILE A 216 13.50 9.63 -2.23
N VAL A 217 14.23 8.51 -2.31
CA VAL A 217 14.88 8.05 -3.55
C VAL A 217 13.85 7.75 -4.63
N LEU A 218 12.71 7.12 -4.28
CA LEU A 218 11.63 6.86 -5.23
C LEU A 218 11.03 8.15 -5.79
N ILE A 219 10.75 9.13 -4.94
CA ILE A 219 10.22 10.43 -5.38
C ILE A 219 11.24 11.14 -6.28
N LEU A 220 12.52 11.18 -5.88
CA LEU A 220 13.58 11.77 -6.68
C LEU A 220 13.73 11.08 -8.04
N TYR A 221 13.66 9.74 -8.07
CA TYR A 221 13.69 8.97 -9.30
C TYR A 221 12.52 9.32 -10.23
N LEU A 222 11.30 9.44 -9.70
CA LEU A 222 10.12 9.85 -10.48
C LEU A 222 10.25 11.27 -11.03
N VAL A 223 10.80 12.21 -10.25
CA VAL A 223 11.07 13.58 -10.70
C VAL A 223 12.12 13.59 -11.83
N LEU A 224 13.18 12.80 -11.71
CA LEU A 224 14.19 12.67 -12.76
C LEU A 224 13.60 12.07 -14.04
N LEU A 225 12.79 11.04 -13.93
CA LEU A 225 12.09 10.46 -15.08
C LEU A 225 11.14 11.45 -15.75
N PHE A 226 10.41 12.24 -14.96
CA PHE A 226 9.55 13.31 -15.48
C PHE A 226 10.35 14.37 -16.24
N TYR A 227 11.49 14.81 -15.67
CA TYR A 227 12.38 15.80 -16.30
C TYR A 227 12.95 15.29 -17.64
N TYR A 228 13.39 14.03 -17.69
CA TYR A 228 13.87 13.42 -18.93
C TYR A 228 12.72 13.20 -19.93
N GLY A 229 11.57 12.74 -19.49
CA GLY A 229 10.39 12.51 -20.33
C GLY A 229 9.88 13.81 -20.98
N SER A 230 9.89 14.92 -20.27
CA SER A 230 9.46 16.22 -20.80
C SER A 230 10.36 16.78 -21.90
N LYS A 231 11.63 16.37 -21.95
CA LYS A 231 12.58 16.80 -23.00
C LYS A 231 12.50 15.98 -24.29
N VAL A 232 11.97 14.76 -24.22
CA VAL A 232 12.09 13.81 -25.34
C VAL A 232 10.86 13.84 -26.26
N SER A 233 9.66 13.90 -25.74
CA SER A 233 8.41 14.22 -26.45
C SER A 233 7.18 14.14 -25.53
N LEU A 234 6.10 14.85 -25.91
CA LEU A 234 4.79 14.70 -25.30
C LEU A 234 4.26 13.24 -25.33
N GLU A 235 4.61 12.48 -26.36
CA GLU A 235 4.26 11.07 -26.50
C GLU A 235 4.84 10.20 -25.39
N LEU A 236 6.11 10.41 -25.05
CA LEU A 236 6.76 9.69 -23.93
C LEU A 236 6.13 10.03 -22.57
N PHE A 237 5.63 11.25 -22.40
CA PHE A 237 4.89 11.63 -21.21
C PHE A 237 3.57 10.85 -21.10
N PHE A 238 2.82 10.73 -22.20
CA PHE A 238 1.59 9.94 -22.23
C PHE A 238 1.86 8.45 -22.01
N ILE A 239 2.93 7.91 -22.59
CA ILE A 239 3.35 6.52 -22.35
C ILE A 239 3.71 6.32 -20.90
N PHE A 240 4.47 7.25 -20.30
CA PHE A 240 4.83 7.19 -18.89
C PHE A 240 3.60 7.24 -17.98
N ALA A 241 2.65 8.14 -18.24
CA ALA A 241 1.39 8.22 -17.51
C ALA A 241 0.55 6.93 -17.68
N LEU A 242 0.49 6.40 -18.90
CA LEU A 242 -0.25 5.18 -19.23
C LEU A 242 0.30 3.95 -18.50
N PHE A 243 1.61 3.86 -18.30
CA PHE A 243 2.25 2.72 -17.62
C PHE A 243 2.42 2.92 -16.10
N SER A 244 2.56 4.16 -15.63
CA SER A 244 2.70 4.44 -14.20
C SER A 244 1.42 4.17 -13.41
N ILE A 245 0.25 4.49 -13.98
CA ILE A 245 -1.04 4.26 -13.33
C ILE A 245 -1.31 2.75 -13.10
N PRO A 246 -1.23 1.87 -14.12
CA PRO A 246 -1.41 0.44 -13.92
C PRO A 246 -0.36 -0.19 -12.99
N THR A 247 0.90 0.28 -13.03
CA THR A 247 1.93 -0.22 -12.10
C THR A 247 1.63 0.19 -10.66
N LEU A 248 1.19 1.42 -10.42
CA LEU A 248 0.79 1.89 -9.09
C LEU A 248 -0.42 1.10 -8.55
N VAL A 249 -1.40 0.85 -9.40
CA VAL A 249 -2.57 0.02 -9.08
C VAL A 249 -2.16 -1.44 -8.83
N GLY A 250 -1.29 -2.01 -9.66
CA GLY A 250 -0.74 -3.36 -9.47
C GLY A 250 0.00 -3.51 -8.16
N ILE A 251 0.76 -2.49 -7.75
CA ILE A 251 1.47 -2.42 -6.47
C ILE A 251 0.51 -2.40 -5.28
N THR A 252 -0.50 -1.54 -5.32
CA THR A 252 -1.49 -1.45 -4.23
C THR A 252 -2.25 -2.75 -4.06
N LEU A 253 -2.57 -3.43 -5.15
CA LEU A 253 -3.20 -4.75 -5.14
C LEU A 253 -2.26 -5.84 -4.62
N LEU A 254 -1.00 -5.83 -5.01
CA LEU A 254 0.01 -6.77 -4.52
C LEU A 254 0.22 -6.61 -3.01
N LEU A 255 0.24 -5.37 -2.52
CA LEU A 255 0.27 -5.07 -1.08
C LEU A 255 -1.01 -5.55 -0.37
N ALA A 256 -2.18 -5.40 -0.98
CA ALA A 256 -3.44 -5.90 -0.45
C ALA A 256 -3.47 -7.43 -0.40
N ILE A 257 -2.94 -8.12 -1.41
CA ILE A 257 -2.80 -9.58 -1.44
C ILE A 257 -1.85 -10.06 -0.34
N ILE A 258 -0.68 -9.45 -0.22
CA ILE A 258 0.29 -9.76 0.83
C ILE A 258 -0.33 -9.54 2.21
N GLY A 259 -1.08 -8.46 2.39
CA GLY A 259 -1.84 -8.19 3.62
C GLY A 259 -2.91 -9.25 3.91
N ALA A 260 -3.63 -9.71 2.89
CA ALA A 260 -4.66 -10.74 3.00
C ALA A 260 -4.06 -12.13 3.32
N ILE A 261 -2.91 -12.46 2.73
CA ILE A 261 -2.17 -13.70 3.02
C ILE A 261 -1.67 -13.71 4.47
N ARG A 262 -1.16 -12.55 4.96
CA ARG A 262 -0.67 -12.40 6.34
C ARG A 262 -1.77 -12.60 7.38
N LYS A 263 -2.96 -12.08 7.12
CA LYS A 263 -4.09 -12.15 8.07
C LYS A 263 -4.78 -13.51 8.16
N LYS A 264 -4.38 -14.51 7.37
CA LYS A 264 -5.00 -15.85 7.32
C LYS A 264 -6.55 -15.83 7.18
N LYS A 265 -7.15 -14.65 7.07
CA LYS A 265 -8.60 -14.46 7.04
C LYS A 265 -9.03 -14.25 5.59
N GLN A 266 -9.67 -15.27 5.08
CA GLN A 266 -10.43 -15.28 3.82
C GLN A 266 -9.66 -14.80 2.60
N ARG A 267 -9.00 -15.74 1.96
CA ARG A 267 -8.41 -15.66 0.61
C ARG A 267 -9.50 -15.21 -0.35
N ASN A 268 -9.63 -13.91 -0.54
CA ASN A 268 -10.61 -13.36 -1.45
C ASN A 268 -10.15 -13.66 -2.88
N ARG A 269 -10.74 -14.71 -3.47
CA ARG A 269 -10.46 -15.20 -4.84
C ARG A 269 -10.55 -14.06 -5.86
N ASN A 270 -11.43 -13.09 -5.61
CA ASN A 270 -11.63 -11.93 -6.46
C ASN A 270 -10.44 -10.96 -6.47
N THR A 271 -9.74 -10.80 -5.33
CA THR A 271 -8.55 -9.92 -5.25
C THR A 271 -7.36 -10.51 -6.02
N ILE A 272 -7.21 -11.85 -5.98
CA ILE A 272 -6.16 -12.54 -6.71
C ILE A 272 -6.44 -12.47 -8.22
N SER A 273 -7.69 -12.71 -8.64
CA SER A 273 -8.07 -12.65 -10.06
C SER A 273 -7.92 -11.24 -10.64
N LEU A 274 -8.25 -10.21 -9.86
CA LEU A 274 -8.07 -8.81 -10.27
C LEU A 274 -6.59 -8.45 -10.44
N SER A 275 -5.72 -8.95 -9.57
CA SER A 275 -4.27 -8.72 -9.67
C SER A 275 -3.65 -9.42 -10.86
N VAL A 276 -4.07 -10.64 -11.13
CA VAL A 276 -3.63 -11.38 -12.33
C VAL A 276 -4.13 -10.68 -13.60
N ALA A 277 -5.39 -10.23 -13.63
CA ALA A 277 -5.95 -9.49 -14.76
C ALA A 277 -5.18 -8.17 -15.02
N LEU A 278 -4.76 -7.46 -13.98
CA LEU A 278 -3.95 -6.24 -14.11
C LEU A 278 -2.54 -6.51 -14.64
N ILE A 279 -1.87 -7.56 -14.15
CA ILE A 279 -0.55 -7.96 -14.66
C ILE A 279 -0.66 -8.34 -16.14
N VAL A 280 -1.66 -9.13 -16.51
CA VAL A 280 -1.93 -9.50 -17.91
C VAL A 280 -2.27 -8.27 -18.74
N GLY A 281 -3.04 -7.31 -18.19
CA GLY A 281 -3.35 -6.04 -18.86
C GLY A 281 -2.08 -5.20 -19.13
N VAL A 282 -1.17 -5.09 -18.16
CA VAL A 282 0.12 -4.38 -18.34
C VAL A 282 0.97 -5.05 -19.42
N ILE A 283 1.07 -6.38 -19.40
CA ILE A 283 1.80 -7.15 -20.42
C ILE A 283 1.13 -6.98 -21.79
N GLY A 284 -0.22 -7.01 -21.84
CA GLY A 284 -0.99 -6.83 -23.07
C GLY A 284 -0.80 -5.46 -23.69
N VAL A 285 -0.79 -4.39 -22.88
CA VAL A 285 -0.50 -3.03 -23.37
C VAL A 285 0.92 -2.94 -23.91
N PHE A 286 1.90 -3.54 -23.23
CA PHE A 286 3.29 -3.58 -23.70
C PHE A 286 3.42 -4.35 -25.02
N TYR A 287 2.77 -5.49 -25.15
CA TYR A 287 2.81 -6.33 -26.34
C TYR A 287 2.13 -5.69 -27.55
N ASN A 288 1.02 -4.95 -27.33
CA ASN A 288 0.26 -4.26 -28.38
C ASN A 288 0.77 -2.84 -28.65
N SER A 289 1.81 -2.36 -27.97
CA SER A 289 2.38 -1.03 -28.23
C SER A 289 3.02 -1.00 -29.61
N PRO A 290 2.76 0.07 -30.40
CA PRO A 290 3.39 0.23 -31.71
C PRO A 290 4.90 0.18 -31.61
N SER A 291 5.55 -0.54 -32.52
CA SER A 291 7.01 -0.77 -32.47
C SER A 291 7.85 0.53 -32.49
N HIS A 292 7.33 1.61 -33.06
CA HIS A 292 7.99 2.92 -33.05
C HIS A 292 8.04 3.58 -31.66
N LEU A 293 7.17 3.17 -30.73
CA LEU A 293 7.15 3.64 -29.34
C LEU A 293 8.14 2.85 -28.44
N LEU A 294 8.57 1.66 -28.89
CA LEU A 294 9.52 0.81 -28.17
C LEU A 294 10.99 1.20 -28.46
N THR A 295 11.31 2.45 -28.20
CA THR A 295 12.69 2.92 -28.30
C THR A 295 13.54 2.40 -27.15
N THR A 296 14.87 2.37 -27.35
CA THR A 296 15.83 2.01 -26.27
C THR A 296 15.61 2.85 -25.00
N THR A 297 15.27 4.12 -25.18
CA THR A 297 14.94 5.07 -24.10
C THR A 297 13.71 4.64 -23.31
N THR A 298 12.62 4.31 -24.01
CA THR A 298 11.36 3.85 -23.38
C THR A 298 11.57 2.56 -22.60
N ILE A 299 12.32 1.61 -23.17
CA ILE A 299 12.64 0.35 -22.52
C ILE A 299 13.50 0.60 -21.27
N ALA A 300 14.48 1.50 -21.31
CA ALA A 300 15.31 1.85 -20.15
C ALA A 300 14.49 2.47 -19.01
N VAL A 301 13.58 3.40 -19.33
CA VAL A 301 12.66 4.03 -18.36
C VAL A 301 11.79 2.97 -17.70
N PHE A 302 11.18 2.11 -18.51
CA PHE A 302 10.25 1.12 -18.03
C PHE A 302 10.91 0.06 -17.15
N THR A 303 12.04 -0.48 -17.60
CA THR A 303 12.79 -1.47 -16.82
C THR A 303 13.34 -0.88 -15.52
N GLY A 304 13.87 0.34 -15.56
CA GLY A 304 14.33 1.03 -14.36
C GLY A 304 13.22 1.25 -13.35
N LEU A 305 12.08 1.76 -13.79
CA LEU A 305 10.91 1.96 -12.93
C LEU A 305 10.42 0.65 -12.31
N LEU A 306 10.34 -0.42 -13.12
CA LEU A 306 9.94 -1.74 -12.67
C LEU A 306 10.87 -2.25 -11.55
N PHE A 307 12.19 -2.18 -11.74
CA PHE A 307 13.15 -2.62 -10.74
C PHE A 307 13.10 -1.78 -9.46
N VAL A 308 12.99 -0.46 -9.57
CA VAL A 308 12.88 0.41 -8.39
C VAL A 308 11.62 0.09 -7.60
N LEU A 309 10.46 -0.04 -8.27
CA LEU A 309 9.19 -0.31 -7.62
C LEU A 309 9.14 -1.71 -6.99
N LEU A 310 9.54 -2.76 -7.74
CA LEU A 310 9.58 -4.12 -7.21
C LEU A 310 10.52 -4.23 -6.00
N GLY A 311 11.72 -3.65 -6.12
CA GLY A 311 12.68 -3.62 -5.02
C GLY A 311 12.15 -2.88 -3.80
N HIS A 312 11.47 -1.74 -4.02
CA HIS A 312 10.86 -0.95 -2.95
C HIS A 312 9.77 -1.72 -2.21
N ILE A 313 8.85 -2.37 -2.94
CA ILE A 313 7.78 -3.17 -2.34
C ILE A 313 8.35 -4.33 -1.54
N LEU A 314 9.28 -5.08 -2.14
CA LEU A 314 9.93 -6.20 -1.48
C LEU A 314 10.65 -5.73 -0.20
N TYR A 315 11.34 -4.60 -0.26
CA TYR A 315 12.01 -4.03 0.89
C TYR A 315 11.03 -3.61 1.99
N LEU A 316 9.93 -2.90 1.65
CA LEU A 316 8.91 -2.50 2.63
C LEU A 316 8.31 -3.69 3.37
N TYR A 317 8.21 -4.84 2.68
CA TYR A 317 7.76 -6.09 3.27
C TYR A 317 8.83 -6.73 4.17
N LEU A 318 10.05 -6.84 3.68
CA LEU A 318 11.15 -7.54 4.35
C LEU A 318 11.70 -6.80 5.57
N ILE A 319 11.67 -5.46 5.59
CA ILE A 319 12.22 -4.67 6.69
C ILE A 319 11.37 -4.74 7.96
N VAL A 320 10.09 -5.12 7.85
CA VAL A 320 9.20 -5.29 8.99
C VAL A 320 9.44 -6.63 9.65
N ARG A 321 9.78 -6.59 10.93
CA ARG A 321 9.90 -7.78 11.77
C ARG A 321 9.17 -7.55 13.09
N PRO A 322 8.55 -8.55 13.71
CA PRO A 322 8.01 -8.40 15.06
C PRO A 322 9.15 -8.14 16.06
N GLY A 323 8.91 -7.25 17.01
CA GLY A 323 9.81 -6.99 18.11
C GLY A 323 9.89 -8.15 19.11
N LYS A 324 10.83 -8.10 20.04
CA LYS A 324 10.99 -9.17 21.05
C LYS A 324 9.78 -9.26 21.97
N ASP A 325 9.31 -8.11 22.48
CA ASP A 325 8.17 -8.05 23.38
C ASP A 325 6.89 -8.55 22.71
N LYS A 326 6.67 -8.16 21.46
CA LYS A 326 5.56 -8.66 20.66
C LYS A 326 5.61 -10.18 20.45
N LEU A 327 6.79 -10.72 20.12
CA LEU A 327 6.97 -12.17 19.93
C LEU A 327 6.72 -12.94 21.24
N GLN A 328 7.18 -12.41 22.37
CA GLN A 328 6.94 -13.02 23.69
C GLN A 328 5.45 -13.03 24.01
N MET A 329 4.76 -11.89 23.87
CA MET A 329 3.31 -11.81 24.08
C MET A 329 2.53 -12.76 23.16
N GLN A 330 2.94 -12.90 21.90
CA GLN A 330 2.31 -13.85 20.98
C GLN A 330 2.55 -15.31 21.41
N ALA A 331 3.72 -15.65 21.92
CA ALA A 331 4.02 -16.96 22.46
C ALA A 331 3.20 -17.26 23.73
N ASP A 332 3.05 -16.27 24.61
CA ASP A 332 2.24 -16.39 25.83
C ASP A 332 0.74 -16.57 25.50
N ILE A 333 0.23 -15.81 24.51
CA ILE A 333 -1.15 -15.98 24.01
C ILE A 333 -1.35 -17.37 23.40
N GLU A 334 -0.37 -17.87 22.63
CA GLU A 334 -0.42 -19.22 22.08
C GLU A 334 -0.40 -20.28 23.19
N GLY A 335 0.39 -20.05 24.26
CA GLY A 335 0.39 -20.88 25.47
C GLY A 335 -0.99 -20.93 26.16
N LEU A 336 -1.68 -19.79 26.26
CA LEU A 336 -3.06 -19.73 26.78
C LEU A 336 -4.03 -20.53 25.90
N LYS A 337 -3.91 -20.41 24.57
CA LYS A 337 -4.72 -21.19 23.62
C LYS A 337 -4.50 -22.69 23.77
N ILE A 338 -3.23 -23.14 23.88
CA ILE A 338 -2.90 -24.55 24.12
C ILE A 338 -3.57 -25.04 25.41
N TYR A 339 -3.51 -24.27 26.48
CA TYR A 339 -4.15 -24.64 27.74
C TYR A 339 -5.67 -24.79 27.58
N ILE A 340 -6.34 -23.80 26.97
CA ILE A 340 -7.81 -23.83 26.75
C ILE A 340 -8.20 -25.06 25.91
N SER A 341 -7.47 -25.32 24.80
CA SER A 341 -7.78 -26.46 23.94
C SER A 341 -7.60 -27.81 24.66
N LEU A 342 -6.56 -27.94 25.50
CA LEU A 342 -6.36 -29.15 26.30
C LEU A 342 -7.42 -29.33 27.40
N ALA A 343 -7.98 -28.23 27.90
CA ALA A 343 -9.05 -28.29 28.89
C ALA A 343 -10.39 -28.71 28.25
N GLU A 344 -10.65 -28.30 27.00
CA GLU A 344 -11.85 -28.70 26.23
C GLU A 344 -11.84 -30.15 25.81
N GLU A 345 -10.65 -30.72 25.46
CA GLU A 345 -10.52 -32.13 25.05
C GLU A 345 -10.78 -33.14 26.20
N LYS A 346 -10.75 -32.66 27.46
CA LYS A 346 -10.95 -33.51 28.64
C LYS A 346 -12.40 -33.47 29.19
N GLN A 347 -13.29 -32.71 28.57
CA GLN A 347 -14.73 -32.70 28.89
C GLN A 347 -15.50 -33.53 27.84
#